data_30368d2cd998e715cc4ef50764299b89
#
_entry.id   30368d2cd998e715cc4ef50764299b89
#
_cell.length_a   1.000
_cell.length_b   1.000
_cell.length_c   1.000
_cell.angle_alpha   90.00
_cell.angle_beta   90.00
_cell.angle_gamma   90.00
#
_symmetry.space_group_name_H-M   'P 1'
#
loop_
_entity.id
_entity.type
_entity.pdbx_description
1 polymer ?
#
loop_
_entity_poly.entity_id
_entity_poly.type
_entity_poly.pdbx_seq_one_letter_code
_entity_poly.pdbx_strand_id
1 'polypeptide(L)'
;MILGQVTENVAQREPKMKKALKVGLLVIGALVVVPLLTLRVTGLEPRYVDPASEEFANSGRTAWPGLWLKGEVVREPVTNWDWVREVNDPVRGNSIMLETRTWYGIPHSVTIGLTPRGDKLYIRGTEQGSRLDKGFPYSKAWWTNVIRDPRVRMKIGGKIYEMTVVLVTDRAEVAGIMGRDPIRKEIGPDGKEQVVGVAHYFRVFQRNVPEYGSVSTVASSNE
;
A
#
# COMPACT_ATOMS: atom_id res chain seq x y z
N MET A 1 -8.69 54.10 42.81
CA MET A 1 -7.38 53.97 42.15
C MET A 1 -6.96 52.54 41.83
N ILE A 2 -7.76 51.51 42.12
CA ILE A 2 -7.44 50.08 41.92
C ILE A 2 -7.96 49.48 40.61
N LEU A 3 -9.03 50.04 40.05
CA LEU A 3 -9.65 49.54 38.78
C LEU A 3 -8.84 49.80 37.51
N GLY A 4 -7.97 50.83 37.49
CA GLY A 4 -7.15 51.15 36.32
C GLY A 4 -5.98 50.19 36.07
N GLN A 5 -5.40 49.61 37.10
CA GLN A 5 -4.27 48.67 36.97
C GLN A 5 -4.66 47.28 36.49
N VAL A 6 -5.89 46.84 36.71
CA VAL A 6 -6.36 45.52 36.29
C VAL A 6 -6.63 45.50 34.78
N THR A 7 -7.19 46.57 34.21
CA THR A 7 -7.48 46.70 32.78
C THR A 7 -6.20 46.79 31.95
N GLU A 8 -5.16 47.46 32.45
CA GLU A 8 -3.88 47.65 31.74
C GLU A 8 -3.10 46.33 31.64
N ASN A 9 -3.15 45.47 32.68
CA ASN A 9 -2.53 44.16 32.68
C ASN A 9 -3.20 43.14 31.73
N VAL A 10 -4.52 43.28 31.50
CA VAL A 10 -5.24 42.40 30.56
C VAL A 10 -4.93 42.79 29.12
N ALA A 11 -4.91 44.10 28.80
CA ALA A 11 -4.61 44.58 27.46
C ALA A 11 -3.19 44.28 26.97
N GLN A 12 -2.20 44.22 27.90
CA GLN A 12 -0.81 43.83 27.54
C GLN A 12 -0.59 42.29 27.41
N ARG A 13 -1.46 41.46 27.98
CA ARG A 13 -1.37 39.99 27.88
C ARG A 13 -1.85 39.44 26.54
N GLU A 14 -2.85 40.03 25.92
CA GLU A 14 -3.40 39.58 24.63
C GLU A 14 -2.38 39.50 23.48
N PRO A 15 -1.57 40.53 23.19
CA PRO A 15 -0.63 40.50 22.08
C PRO A 15 0.52 39.47 22.31
N LYS A 16 0.93 39.28 23.58
CA LYS A 16 1.95 38.28 23.93
C LYS A 16 1.44 36.84 23.76
N MET A 17 0.20 36.59 24.16
CA MET A 17 -0.47 35.30 24.00
C MET A 17 -0.68 34.94 22.51
N LYS A 18 -1.10 35.93 21.67
CA LYS A 18 -1.24 35.71 20.21
C LYS A 18 0.12 35.43 19.54
N LYS A 19 1.21 36.05 19.98
CA LYS A 19 2.57 35.76 19.51
C LYS A 19 3.02 34.34 19.93
N ALA A 20 2.83 33.95 21.18
CA ALA A 20 3.17 32.63 21.68
C ALA A 20 2.39 31.53 20.96
N LEU A 21 1.10 31.73 20.69
CA LEU A 21 0.28 30.81 19.92
C LEU A 21 0.78 30.64 18.48
N LYS A 22 1.14 31.74 17.80
CA LYS A 22 1.70 31.70 16.44
C LYS A 22 3.03 30.96 16.41
N VAL A 23 3.93 31.21 17.35
CA VAL A 23 5.20 30.50 17.46
C VAL A 23 4.98 29.02 17.75
N GLY A 24 4.07 28.69 18.66
CA GLY A 24 3.70 27.29 18.94
C GLY A 24 3.18 26.56 17.70
N LEU A 25 2.29 27.19 16.93
CA LEU A 25 1.77 26.62 15.68
C LEU A 25 2.87 26.45 14.62
N LEU A 26 3.80 27.40 14.51
CA LEU A 26 4.93 27.28 13.58
C LEU A 26 5.87 26.14 13.98
N VAL A 27 6.16 25.97 15.26
CA VAL A 27 7.00 24.88 15.78
C VAL A 27 6.33 23.53 15.53
N ILE A 28 5.05 23.40 15.83
CA ILE A 28 4.28 22.16 15.55
C ILE A 28 4.25 21.88 14.05
N GLY A 29 4.00 22.89 13.22
CA GLY A 29 4.04 22.76 11.77
C GLY A 29 5.41 22.29 11.28
N ALA A 30 6.50 22.85 11.78
CA ALA A 30 7.84 22.45 11.42
C ALA A 30 8.16 21.00 11.87
N LEU A 31 7.73 20.59 13.06
CA LEU A 31 7.91 19.23 13.57
C LEU A 31 7.18 18.17 12.74
N VAL A 32 6.14 18.55 11.99
CA VAL A 32 5.43 17.64 11.09
C VAL A 32 5.98 17.72 9.67
N VAL A 33 6.16 18.94 9.15
CA VAL A 33 6.55 19.17 7.75
C VAL A 33 7.97 18.72 7.46
N VAL A 34 8.92 19.01 8.37
CA VAL A 34 10.33 18.65 8.14
C VAL A 34 10.52 17.13 8.04
N PRO A 35 10.00 16.28 8.95
CA PRO A 35 10.08 14.82 8.81
C PRO A 35 9.41 14.31 7.52
N LEU A 36 8.23 14.85 7.17
CA LEU A 36 7.55 14.46 5.94
C LEU A 36 8.35 14.79 4.68
N LEU A 37 8.97 15.97 4.62
CA LEU A 37 9.85 16.36 3.52
C LEU A 37 11.10 15.46 3.48
N THR A 38 11.69 15.17 4.63
CA THR A 38 12.83 14.24 4.72
C THR A 38 12.44 12.87 4.19
N LEU A 39 11.33 12.31 4.65
CA LEU A 39 10.83 11.01 4.18
C LEU A 39 10.46 11.03 2.69
N ARG A 40 9.98 12.17 2.18
CA ARG A 40 9.72 12.32 0.73
C ARG A 40 11.01 12.25 -0.10
N VAL A 41 12.14 12.69 0.43
CA VAL A 41 13.44 12.64 -0.24
C VAL A 41 14.11 11.28 -0.05
N THR A 42 14.16 10.78 1.18
CA THR A 42 14.88 9.53 1.52
C THR A 42 14.06 8.28 1.26
N GLY A 43 12.73 8.39 1.33
CA GLY A 43 11.82 7.25 1.35
C GLY A 43 11.82 6.54 2.73
N LEU A 44 10.86 5.66 2.90
CA LEU A 44 10.79 4.69 4.00
C LEU A 44 10.28 3.39 3.41
N GLU A 45 11.15 2.40 3.29
CA GLU A 45 10.77 1.10 2.74
C GLU A 45 9.96 0.29 3.77
N PRO A 46 8.96 -0.45 3.32
CA PRO A 46 8.27 -1.40 4.17
C PRO A 46 9.23 -2.51 4.56
N ARG A 47 9.16 -2.96 5.81
CA ARG A 47 10.02 -4.02 6.32
C ARG A 47 9.19 -5.27 6.60
N TYR A 48 9.62 -6.40 6.03
CA TYR A 48 9.04 -7.71 6.34
C TYR A 48 9.42 -8.12 7.77
N VAL A 49 8.50 -8.79 8.46
CA VAL A 49 8.72 -9.38 9.77
C VAL A 49 8.55 -10.88 9.61
N ASP A 50 9.61 -11.63 9.94
CA ASP A 50 9.58 -13.09 9.88
C ASP A 50 8.52 -13.62 10.87
N PRO A 51 7.56 -14.44 10.41
CA PRO A 51 6.58 -15.08 11.29
C PRO A 51 7.17 -15.95 12.39
N ALA A 52 8.41 -16.43 12.22
CA ALA A 52 9.14 -17.20 13.22
C ALA A 52 9.87 -16.34 14.26
N SER A 53 9.87 -15.02 14.09
CA SER A 53 10.59 -14.08 14.96
C SER A 53 9.84 -13.72 16.24
N GLU A 54 10.57 -13.34 17.27
CA GLU A 54 10.03 -12.76 18.49
C GLU A 54 9.27 -11.44 18.21
N GLU A 55 9.71 -10.67 17.22
CA GLU A 55 9.01 -9.45 16.79
C GLU A 55 7.60 -9.74 16.30
N PHE A 56 7.42 -10.82 15.54
CA PHE A 56 6.09 -11.26 15.12
C PHE A 56 5.24 -11.70 16.31
N ALA A 57 5.80 -12.50 17.22
CA ALA A 57 5.10 -12.96 18.41
C ALA A 57 4.56 -11.79 19.26
N ASN A 58 5.35 -10.71 19.37
CA ASN A 58 4.97 -9.52 20.15
C ASN A 58 4.03 -8.56 19.40
N SER A 59 4.16 -8.45 18.08
CA SER A 59 3.40 -7.45 17.28
C SER A 59 2.21 -8.03 16.51
N GLY A 60 2.21 -9.32 16.21
CA GLY A 60 1.25 -9.97 15.31
C GLY A 60 1.31 -9.47 13.87
N ARG A 61 2.38 -8.77 13.48
CA ARG A 61 2.51 -8.11 12.17
C ARG A 61 3.54 -8.82 11.30
N THR A 62 3.16 -9.14 10.08
CA THR A 62 4.06 -9.72 9.06
C THR A 62 4.86 -8.66 8.30
N ALA A 63 4.55 -7.39 8.45
CA ALA A 63 5.29 -6.28 7.86
C ALA A 63 4.99 -4.95 8.55
N TRP A 64 5.99 -4.06 8.54
CA TRP A 64 5.81 -2.63 8.83
C TRP A 64 5.57 -1.87 7.52
N PRO A 65 4.66 -0.90 7.51
CA PRO A 65 4.40 -0.10 6.32
C PRO A 65 5.56 0.85 6.02
N GLY A 66 5.70 1.21 4.76
CA GLY A 66 6.63 2.23 4.29
C GLY A 66 5.91 3.38 3.58
N LEU A 67 6.70 4.37 3.17
CA LEU A 67 6.26 5.58 2.46
C LEU A 67 7.29 5.92 1.37
N TRP A 68 6.82 6.36 0.18
CA TRP A 68 7.68 6.87 -0.91
C TRP A 68 8.84 5.95 -1.27
N LEU A 69 8.57 4.84 -1.93
CA LEU A 69 9.62 3.95 -2.44
C LEU A 69 10.63 4.72 -3.30
N LYS A 70 11.92 4.45 -3.07
CA LYS A 70 13.03 5.06 -3.79
C LYS A 70 13.82 4.01 -4.55
N GLY A 71 14.39 4.41 -5.66
CA GLY A 71 15.20 3.58 -6.54
C GLY A 71 15.25 4.11 -7.96
N GLU A 72 16.09 3.52 -8.77
CA GLU A 72 16.16 3.76 -10.21
C GLU A 72 14.86 3.31 -10.88
N VAL A 73 14.28 4.15 -11.71
CA VAL A 73 13.05 3.84 -12.46
C VAL A 73 13.41 3.15 -13.76
N VAL A 74 12.93 1.92 -13.94
CA VAL A 74 13.08 1.15 -15.18
C VAL A 74 12.08 1.67 -16.21
N ARG A 75 12.59 2.01 -17.39
CA ARG A 75 11.80 2.52 -18.52
C ARG A 75 11.77 1.56 -19.70
N GLU A 76 12.62 0.55 -19.70
CA GLU A 76 12.66 -0.51 -20.68
C GLU A 76 11.50 -1.48 -20.46
N PRO A 77 10.83 -1.96 -21.52
CA PRO A 77 9.79 -2.96 -21.41
C PRO A 77 10.35 -4.29 -20.92
N VAL A 78 9.67 -4.91 -19.95
CA VAL A 78 10.00 -6.25 -19.49
C VAL A 78 9.06 -7.24 -20.19
N THR A 79 9.62 -8.07 -21.05
CA THR A 79 8.88 -9.04 -21.87
C THR A 79 8.71 -10.40 -21.18
N ASN A 80 9.52 -10.70 -20.17
CA ASN A 80 9.41 -11.91 -19.37
C ASN A 80 9.65 -11.59 -17.88
N TRP A 81 8.72 -11.98 -17.01
CA TRP A 81 8.75 -11.73 -15.58
C TRP A 81 9.19 -12.93 -14.74
N ASP A 82 9.57 -14.06 -15.34
CA ASP A 82 9.87 -15.29 -14.58
C ASP A 82 11.05 -15.13 -13.61
N TRP A 83 12.00 -14.23 -13.90
CA TRP A 83 13.12 -13.90 -13.02
C TRP A 83 12.68 -13.32 -11.66
N VAL A 84 11.45 -12.79 -11.57
CA VAL A 84 10.89 -12.27 -10.31
C VAL A 84 10.79 -13.34 -9.23
N ARG A 85 10.73 -14.62 -9.61
CA ARG A 85 10.71 -15.74 -8.65
C ARG A 85 11.98 -15.79 -7.79
N GLU A 86 13.12 -15.42 -8.36
CA GLU A 86 14.42 -15.48 -7.71
C GLU A 86 14.60 -14.33 -6.69
N VAL A 87 13.94 -13.20 -6.92
CA VAL A 87 14.03 -12.01 -6.06
C VAL A 87 12.82 -11.85 -5.12
N ASN A 88 11.88 -12.79 -5.15
CA ASN A 88 10.68 -12.77 -4.30
C ASN A 88 10.88 -13.62 -3.03
N ASP A 89 11.92 -13.32 -2.28
CA ASP A 89 12.25 -14.01 -1.03
C ASP A 89 12.35 -13.02 0.14
N PRO A 90 11.26 -12.80 0.89
CA PRO A 90 11.26 -11.84 1.99
C PRO A 90 12.13 -12.30 3.18
N VAL A 91 12.35 -13.59 3.37
CA VAL A 91 13.19 -14.13 4.46
C VAL A 91 14.65 -13.78 4.23
N ARG A 92 15.11 -13.80 2.98
CA ARG A 92 16.47 -13.39 2.60
C ARG A 92 16.63 -11.89 2.39
N GLY A 93 15.61 -11.08 2.71
CA GLY A 93 15.63 -9.64 2.51
C GLY A 93 15.29 -9.19 1.10
N ASN A 94 14.95 -10.08 0.20
CA ASN A 94 14.53 -9.78 -1.19
C ASN A 94 13.01 -9.55 -1.25
N SER A 95 12.53 -8.59 -0.51
CA SER A 95 11.11 -8.27 -0.52
C SER A 95 10.73 -7.45 -1.74
N ILE A 96 9.61 -7.84 -2.35
CA ILE A 96 8.96 -7.00 -3.34
C ILE A 96 8.04 -6.02 -2.60
N MET A 97 8.08 -4.76 -3.01
CA MET A 97 7.34 -3.69 -2.36
C MET A 97 6.36 -3.06 -3.34
N LEU A 98 5.17 -2.77 -2.85
CA LEU A 98 4.09 -2.12 -3.59
C LEU A 98 3.80 -0.77 -2.94
N GLU A 99 3.94 0.31 -3.70
CA GLU A 99 3.51 1.66 -3.32
C GLU A 99 2.18 1.99 -4.01
N THR A 100 1.20 2.41 -3.22
CA THR A 100 -0.13 2.83 -3.67
C THR A 100 -0.40 4.27 -3.28
N ARG A 101 -1.27 4.96 -4.04
CA ARG A 101 -1.68 6.33 -3.75
C ARG A 101 -2.82 6.35 -2.75
N THR A 102 -2.63 7.03 -1.62
CA THR A 102 -3.71 7.27 -0.66
C THR A 102 -4.60 8.43 -1.12
N TRP A 103 -5.79 8.52 -0.56
CA TRP A 103 -6.72 9.63 -0.86
C TRP A 103 -6.20 10.99 -0.39
N TYR A 104 -5.34 11.03 0.62
CA TYR A 104 -4.74 12.24 1.19
C TYR A 104 -3.37 12.58 0.59
N GLY A 105 -2.94 11.89 -0.48
CA GLY A 105 -1.77 12.23 -1.28
C GLY A 105 -0.42 11.74 -0.75
N ILE A 106 -0.33 11.20 0.46
CA ILE A 106 0.89 10.55 0.96
C ILE A 106 0.89 9.10 0.49
N PRO A 107 1.85 8.65 -0.34
CA PRO A 107 1.90 7.26 -0.78
C PRO A 107 2.16 6.33 0.41
N HIS A 108 1.55 5.16 0.36
CA HIS A 108 1.74 4.09 1.34
C HIS A 108 2.32 2.87 0.65
N SER A 109 3.33 2.27 1.24
CA SER A 109 3.97 1.07 0.70
C SER A 109 3.91 -0.12 1.65
N VAL A 110 3.83 -1.31 1.06
CA VAL A 110 3.75 -2.60 1.76
C VAL A 110 4.62 -3.62 1.06
N THR A 111 5.06 -4.65 1.78
CA THR A 111 5.66 -5.84 1.17
C THR A 111 4.56 -6.70 0.56
N ILE A 112 4.85 -7.30 -0.60
CA ILE A 112 3.89 -8.10 -1.36
C ILE A 112 4.60 -9.24 -2.09
N GLY A 113 3.84 -10.32 -2.37
CA GLY A 113 4.29 -11.38 -3.26
C GLY A 113 3.78 -11.17 -4.67
N LEU A 114 4.60 -11.51 -5.66
CA LEU A 114 4.24 -11.53 -7.07
C LEU A 114 4.14 -12.97 -7.58
N THR A 115 3.29 -13.18 -8.57
CA THR A 115 3.14 -14.45 -9.28
C THR A 115 3.40 -14.21 -10.76
N PRO A 116 4.64 -14.45 -11.25
CA PRO A 116 4.96 -14.35 -12.66
C PRO A 116 4.44 -15.55 -13.45
N ARG A 117 4.06 -15.31 -14.70
CA ARG A 117 3.63 -16.29 -15.69
C ARG A 117 4.08 -15.85 -17.08
N GLY A 118 5.39 -16.00 -17.38
CA GLY A 118 5.98 -15.54 -18.64
C GLY A 118 5.91 -14.02 -18.77
N ASP A 119 5.15 -13.54 -19.75
CA ASP A 119 4.90 -12.13 -20.02
C ASP A 119 3.90 -11.47 -19.05
N LYS A 120 3.19 -12.29 -18.24
CA LYS A 120 2.16 -11.81 -17.30
C LYS A 120 2.68 -11.79 -15.87
N LEU A 121 2.26 -10.77 -15.15
CA LEU A 121 2.59 -10.60 -13.74
C LEU A 121 1.32 -10.38 -12.94
N TYR A 122 1.21 -11.02 -11.77
CA TYR A 122 0.04 -10.91 -10.91
C TYR A 122 0.43 -10.61 -9.47
N ILE A 123 -0.40 -9.82 -8.79
CA ILE A 123 -0.36 -9.64 -7.35
C ILE A 123 -1.52 -10.43 -6.73
N ARG A 124 -1.23 -11.07 -5.60
CA ARG A 124 -2.24 -11.77 -4.82
C ARG A 124 -2.51 -11.06 -3.50
N GLY A 125 -3.76 -10.95 -3.15
CA GLY A 125 -4.20 -10.67 -1.80
C GLY A 125 -5.18 -11.73 -1.34
N THR A 126 -5.17 -12.06 -0.05
CA THR A 126 -6.07 -13.05 0.55
C THR A 126 -6.81 -12.41 1.72
N GLU A 127 -8.13 -12.57 1.74
CA GLU A 127 -8.97 -12.32 2.91
C GLU A 127 -9.05 -13.62 3.72
N GLN A 128 -8.91 -13.53 5.03
CA GLN A 128 -9.09 -14.64 5.97
C GLN A 128 -9.33 -14.11 7.38
N GLY A 129 -10.00 -14.88 8.21
CA GLY A 129 -10.37 -14.49 9.57
C GLY A 129 -11.19 -13.19 9.57
N SER A 130 -10.95 -12.28 10.50
CA SER A 130 -11.68 -11.01 10.64
C SER A 130 -11.61 -10.05 9.42
N ARG A 131 -10.79 -10.37 8.43
CA ARG A 131 -10.78 -9.61 7.17
C ARG A 131 -11.95 -9.96 6.27
N LEU A 132 -12.49 -11.19 6.37
CA LEU A 132 -13.69 -11.57 5.62
C LEU A 132 -14.89 -10.72 6.02
N ASP A 133 -15.00 -10.33 7.30
CA ASP A 133 -16.09 -9.50 7.81
C ASP A 133 -16.07 -8.09 7.22
N LYS A 134 -14.87 -7.57 6.91
CA LYS A 134 -14.71 -6.26 6.27
C LYS A 134 -15.04 -6.28 4.78
N GLY A 135 -14.88 -7.43 4.14
CA GLY A 135 -15.11 -7.64 2.72
C GLY A 135 -14.16 -6.87 1.79
N PHE A 136 -14.05 -7.36 0.56
CA PHE A 136 -13.31 -6.68 -0.50
C PHE A 136 -14.08 -5.41 -0.96
N PRO A 137 -13.40 -4.28 -1.22
CA PRO A 137 -11.95 -4.02 -1.16
C PRO A 137 -11.47 -3.42 0.17
N TYR A 138 -12.27 -3.43 1.24
CA TYR A 138 -11.99 -2.71 2.48
C TYR A 138 -11.17 -3.51 3.49
N SER A 139 -10.99 -4.79 3.25
CA SER A 139 -10.21 -5.69 4.12
C SER A 139 -8.71 -5.39 4.16
N LYS A 140 -8.19 -4.67 3.15
CA LYS A 140 -6.79 -4.20 3.08
C LYS A 140 -6.70 -2.79 2.51
N ALA A 141 -5.94 -1.93 3.17
CA ALA A 141 -5.78 -0.53 2.76
C ALA A 141 -5.26 -0.37 1.32
N TRP A 142 -4.29 -1.21 0.88
CA TRP A 142 -3.76 -1.10 -0.47
C TRP A 142 -4.78 -1.49 -1.55
N TRP A 143 -5.73 -2.40 -1.27
CA TRP A 143 -6.82 -2.72 -2.20
C TRP A 143 -7.75 -1.53 -2.41
N THR A 144 -8.16 -0.88 -1.32
CA THR A 144 -8.96 0.35 -1.39
C THR A 144 -8.27 1.42 -2.22
N ASN A 145 -6.94 1.53 -2.06
CA ASN A 145 -6.16 2.50 -2.83
C ASN A 145 -6.15 2.17 -4.32
N VAL A 146 -5.87 0.91 -4.71
CA VAL A 146 -5.74 0.53 -6.14
C VAL A 146 -7.09 0.49 -6.86
N ILE A 147 -8.19 0.21 -6.17
CA ILE A 147 -9.53 0.33 -6.77
C ILE A 147 -9.85 1.78 -7.11
N ARG A 148 -9.39 2.74 -6.29
CA ARG A 148 -9.56 4.16 -6.56
C ARG A 148 -8.58 4.70 -7.59
N ASP A 149 -7.30 4.32 -7.50
CA ASP A 149 -6.24 4.71 -8.44
C ASP A 149 -5.37 3.49 -8.73
N PRO A 150 -5.51 2.86 -9.91
CA PRO A 150 -4.81 1.62 -10.26
C PRO A 150 -3.31 1.83 -10.53
N ARG A 151 -2.85 3.07 -10.56
CA ARG A 151 -1.44 3.40 -10.78
C ARG A 151 -0.64 3.14 -9.52
N VAL A 152 0.34 2.26 -9.63
CA VAL A 152 1.21 1.86 -8.53
C VAL A 152 2.68 1.99 -8.92
N ARG A 153 3.55 1.94 -7.94
CA ARG A 153 4.98 1.74 -8.12
C ARG A 153 5.38 0.47 -7.38
N MET A 154 6.19 -0.34 -8.03
CA MET A 154 6.72 -1.57 -7.43
C MET A 154 8.23 -1.49 -7.36
N LYS A 155 8.80 -1.88 -6.22
CA LYS A 155 10.23 -2.09 -6.10
C LYS A 155 10.51 -3.59 -6.19
N ILE A 156 11.21 -4.00 -7.25
CA ILE A 156 11.53 -5.39 -7.57
C ILE A 156 13.03 -5.48 -7.86
N GLY A 157 13.77 -6.30 -7.14
CA GLY A 157 15.22 -6.41 -7.30
C GLY A 157 15.95 -5.06 -7.12
N GLY A 158 15.46 -4.20 -6.21
CA GLY A 158 16.04 -2.88 -5.94
C GLY A 158 15.62 -1.76 -6.92
N LYS A 159 15.01 -2.08 -8.06
CA LYS A 159 14.57 -1.13 -9.08
C LYS A 159 13.09 -0.81 -8.99
N ILE A 160 12.70 0.38 -9.43
CA ILE A 160 11.32 0.85 -9.44
C ILE A 160 10.69 0.61 -10.81
N TYR A 161 9.53 -0.01 -10.82
CA TYR A 161 8.69 -0.20 -11.98
C TYR A 161 7.38 0.58 -11.78
N GLU A 162 7.03 1.44 -12.74
CA GLU A 162 5.74 2.12 -12.77
C GLU A 162 4.71 1.18 -13.39
N MET A 163 3.67 0.84 -12.65
CA MET A 163 2.72 -0.21 -13.01
C MET A 163 1.28 0.30 -12.96
N THR A 164 0.41 -0.38 -13.69
CA THR A 164 -1.04 -0.33 -13.52
C THR A 164 -1.51 -1.71 -13.09
N VAL A 165 -2.42 -1.78 -12.12
CA VAL A 165 -2.99 -3.02 -11.64
C VAL A 165 -4.48 -3.09 -11.95
N VAL A 166 -4.95 -4.25 -12.44
CA VAL A 166 -6.34 -4.48 -12.82
C VAL A 166 -6.84 -5.72 -12.11
N LEU A 167 -7.97 -5.61 -11.40
CA LEU A 167 -8.58 -6.74 -10.71
C LEU A 167 -8.99 -7.81 -11.73
N VAL A 168 -8.58 -9.05 -11.48
CA VAL A 168 -9.05 -10.21 -12.24
C VAL A 168 -10.41 -10.62 -11.67
N THR A 169 -11.48 -10.39 -12.44
CA THR A 169 -12.86 -10.72 -12.06
C THR A 169 -13.27 -12.11 -12.49
N ASP A 170 -12.61 -12.66 -13.50
CA ASP A 170 -12.86 -14.02 -13.96
C ASP A 170 -12.32 -15.05 -12.95
N ARG A 171 -13.25 -15.76 -12.33
CA ARG A 171 -12.94 -16.78 -11.33
C ARG A 171 -12.18 -17.97 -11.93
N ALA A 172 -12.44 -18.32 -13.17
CA ALA A 172 -11.72 -19.42 -13.84
C ALA A 172 -10.26 -19.03 -14.11
N GLU A 173 -10.00 -17.79 -14.50
CA GLU A 173 -8.63 -17.26 -14.63
C GLU A 173 -7.92 -17.29 -13.26
N VAL A 174 -8.56 -16.84 -12.19
CA VAL A 174 -7.98 -16.86 -10.83
C VAL A 174 -7.68 -18.28 -10.40
N ALA A 175 -8.59 -19.23 -10.61
CA ALA A 175 -8.40 -20.64 -10.31
C ALA A 175 -7.22 -21.23 -11.10
N GLY A 176 -7.11 -20.89 -12.38
CA GLY A 176 -5.98 -21.29 -13.24
C GLY A 176 -4.63 -20.75 -12.75
N ILE A 177 -4.57 -19.49 -12.28
CA ILE A 177 -3.36 -18.90 -11.69
C ILE A 177 -2.97 -19.65 -10.40
N MET A 178 -3.95 -19.98 -9.56
CA MET A 178 -3.74 -20.65 -8.27
C MET A 178 -3.50 -22.16 -8.37
N GLY A 179 -4.00 -22.80 -9.40
CA GLY A 179 -4.14 -24.27 -9.48
C GLY A 179 -5.22 -24.84 -8.55
N ARG A 180 -6.11 -24.01 -8.02
CA ARG A 180 -7.22 -24.39 -7.12
C ARG A 180 -8.30 -23.31 -7.05
N ASP A 181 -9.45 -23.61 -6.43
CA ASP A 181 -10.50 -22.62 -6.18
C ASP A 181 -9.97 -21.44 -5.34
N PRO A 182 -10.23 -20.19 -5.75
CA PRO A 182 -9.89 -19.00 -4.98
C PRO A 182 -10.65 -18.87 -3.66
N ILE A 183 -11.78 -19.54 -3.50
CA ILE A 183 -12.58 -19.56 -2.27
C ILE A 183 -12.22 -20.82 -1.47
N ARG A 184 -11.61 -20.62 -0.32
CA ARG A 184 -11.33 -21.69 0.62
C ARG A 184 -12.49 -21.86 1.57
N LYS A 185 -13.00 -23.09 1.66
CA LYS A 185 -14.08 -23.47 2.57
C LYS A 185 -13.60 -24.56 3.52
N GLU A 186 -14.14 -24.58 4.72
CA GLU A 186 -13.89 -25.60 5.75
C GLU A 186 -15.20 -25.94 6.45
N ILE A 187 -15.29 -27.11 7.06
CA ILE A 187 -16.43 -27.50 7.89
C ILE A 187 -16.27 -26.87 9.28
N GLY A 188 -17.22 -26.04 9.67
CA GLY A 188 -17.24 -25.40 10.97
C GLY A 188 -17.64 -26.35 12.09
N PRO A 189 -17.56 -25.91 13.36
CA PRO A 189 -17.95 -26.72 14.52
C PRO A 189 -19.41 -27.14 14.51
N ASP A 190 -20.26 -26.42 13.78
CA ASP A 190 -21.69 -26.69 13.58
C ASP A 190 -21.97 -27.70 12.45
N GLY A 191 -20.93 -28.27 11.85
CA GLY A 191 -21.03 -29.23 10.74
C GLY A 191 -21.37 -28.57 9.40
N LYS A 192 -21.44 -27.24 9.30
CA LYS A 192 -21.75 -26.52 8.07
C LYS A 192 -20.48 -26.04 7.37
N GLU A 193 -20.57 -25.97 6.03
CA GLU A 193 -19.51 -25.40 5.21
C GLU A 193 -19.43 -23.87 5.41
N GLN A 194 -18.24 -23.37 5.74
CA GLN A 194 -17.98 -21.96 5.99
C GLN A 194 -16.83 -21.49 5.10
N VAL A 195 -16.95 -20.27 4.55
CA VAL A 195 -15.86 -19.63 3.83
C VAL A 195 -14.84 -19.11 4.82
N VAL A 196 -13.61 -19.65 4.75
CA VAL A 196 -12.52 -19.26 5.65
C VAL A 196 -11.42 -18.45 4.94
N GLY A 197 -11.52 -18.30 3.62
CA GLY A 197 -10.61 -17.46 2.87
C GLY A 197 -11.06 -17.21 1.44
N VAL A 198 -10.72 -16.03 0.92
CA VAL A 198 -10.95 -15.64 -0.48
C VAL A 198 -9.67 -15.01 -1.02
N ALA A 199 -9.19 -15.51 -2.17
CA ALA A 199 -8.04 -14.95 -2.86
C ALA A 199 -8.49 -14.03 -4.01
N HIS A 200 -7.92 -12.84 -4.05
CA HIS A 200 -8.09 -11.88 -5.15
C HIS A 200 -6.77 -11.72 -5.88
N TYR A 201 -6.83 -11.66 -7.19
CA TYR A 201 -5.66 -11.41 -8.05
C TYR A 201 -5.85 -10.13 -8.83
N PHE A 202 -4.76 -9.42 -9.01
CA PHE A 202 -4.68 -8.28 -9.89
C PHE A 202 -3.62 -8.57 -10.95
N ARG A 203 -3.97 -8.37 -12.21
CA ARG A 203 -3.03 -8.37 -13.32
C ARG A 203 -2.23 -7.08 -13.30
N VAL A 204 -0.93 -7.17 -13.54
CA VAL A 204 0.00 -6.06 -13.46
C VAL A 204 0.55 -5.74 -14.84
N PHE A 205 0.51 -4.48 -15.23
CA PHE A 205 1.01 -3.97 -16.51
C PHE A 205 2.04 -2.88 -16.26
N GLN A 206 3.19 -2.98 -16.93
CA GLN A 206 4.19 -1.92 -16.90
C GLN A 206 3.68 -0.70 -17.67
N ARG A 207 3.89 0.51 -17.11
CA ARG A 207 3.55 1.78 -17.74
C ARG A 207 4.79 2.50 -18.26
N ASN A 208 4.56 3.51 -19.11
CA ASN A 208 5.60 4.41 -19.62
C ASN A 208 6.71 3.69 -20.39
N VAL A 209 6.36 2.60 -21.05
CA VAL A 209 7.24 1.87 -21.97
C VAL A 209 6.66 1.96 -23.38
N PRO A 210 7.49 2.12 -24.43
CA PRO A 210 7.04 2.43 -25.78
C PRO A 210 6.06 1.43 -26.39
N GLU A 211 6.15 0.16 -26.05
CA GLU A 211 5.33 -0.93 -26.62
C GLU A 211 3.99 -1.17 -25.92
N TYR A 212 3.77 -0.61 -24.73
CA TYR A 212 2.52 -0.78 -23.97
C TYR A 212 1.55 0.41 -24.10
N GLY A 213 1.73 1.23 -25.15
CA GLY A 213 0.98 2.48 -25.36
C GLY A 213 -0.48 2.35 -25.79
N SER A 214 -1.09 1.17 -25.77
CA SER A 214 -2.50 1.03 -26.13
C SER A 214 -3.23 -0.10 -25.40
N VAL A 215 -3.33 -0.01 -24.09
CA VAL A 215 -4.51 -0.59 -23.46
C VAL A 215 -5.61 0.47 -23.60
N SER A 216 -6.37 0.40 -24.68
CA SER A 216 -7.63 1.09 -24.83
C SER A 216 -8.41 0.84 -23.54
N THR A 217 -8.73 1.92 -22.85
CA THR A 217 -9.73 1.92 -21.79
C THR A 217 -10.99 1.35 -22.40
N VAL A 218 -11.31 0.08 -22.13
CA VAL A 218 -12.65 -0.42 -22.38
C VAL A 218 -13.52 0.31 -21.38
N ALA A 219 -13.98 1.48 -21.80
CA ALA A 219 -15.07 2.16 -21.15
C ALA A 219 -16.23 1.17 -21.13
N SER A 220 -16.70 0.85 -19.96
CA SER A 220 -17.96 0.15 -19.75
C SER A 220 -19.07 1.00 -20.36
N SER A 221 -19.45 0.71 -21.62
CA SER A 221 -20.76 1.08 -22.13
C SER A 221 -21.75 0.08 -21.53
N ASN A 222 -22.32 0.42 -20.39
CA ASN A 222 -23.60 -0.11 -20.00
C ASN A 222 -24.66 0.69 -20.74
N GLU A 223 -25.26 0.09 -21.74
CA GLU A 223 -26.65 0.28 -22.12
C GLU A 223 -27.47 -0.89 -21.61
#